data_f15932c3376cbcc51870ed07cd70c0b4
#
_entry.id   f15932c3376cbcc51870ed07cd70c0b4
#
_cell.length_a   1.000
_cell.length_b   1.000
_cell.length_c   1.000
_cell.angle_alpha   90.00
_cell.angle_beta   90.00
_cell.angle_gamma   90.00
#
_symmetry.space_group_name_H-M   'P 1'
#
loop_
_entity.id
_entity.type
_entity.pdbx_description
1 polymer ?
#
loop_
_entity_poly.entity_id
_entity_poly.type
_entity_poly.pdbx_seq_one_letter_code
_entity_poly.pdbx_strand_id
1 'polypeptide(L)'
;FVRGFMEKEILGNISSIESMGLVDGPGIRYVVFLQGCELRCLYCHNPETWDKDKECQRMTPEELVKKIVRFKSYFGRTGGVTFSGGEPLLQPKFLLECLKLCKKEGINTALDTAGVGFGDYDKILLLTDLVILDLKAVSEEDYKKITGQPMIRFKKFLADCQRLNKKLWIRQVIVPGINDNEENIKKIKDFVSQLRNVEKVELLPYKTIGVHKY
;
A
#
# COMPACT_ATOMS: atom_id res chain seq x y z
N PHE A 1 34.12 22.75 -19.92
CA PHE A 1 33.47 22.64 -18.61
C PHE A 1 32.11 21.98 -18.82
N VAL A 2 32.04 20.66 -18.70
CA VAL A 2 30.78 19.92 -18.64
C VAL A 2 30.30 20.03 -17.18
N ARG A 3 29.29 20.86 -16.94
CA ARG A 3 28.54 20.81 -15.69
C ARG A 3 27.83 19.46 -15.67
N GLY A 4 28.37 18.50 -14.94
CA GLY A 4 27.64 17.27 -14.59
C GLY A 4 26.38 17.70 -13.86
N PHE A 5 25.21 17.41 -14.44
CA PHE A 5 23.96 17.44 -13.70
C PHE A 5 24.10 16.38 -12.60
N MET A 6 24.30 16.81 -11.38
CA MET A 6 24.14 15.92 -10.23
C MET A 6 22.67 15.49 -10.23
N GLU A 7 22.38 14.26 -10.62
CA GLU A 7 21.05 13.68 -10.43
C GLU A 7 20.71 13.85 -8.94
N LYS A 8 19.57 14.48 -8.69
CA LYS A 8 19.13 14.70 -7.31
C LYS A 8 18.86 13.32 -6.69
N GLU A 9 19.56 13.03 -5.61
CA GLU A 9 19.44 11.79 -4.86
C GLU A 9 17.97 11.51 -4.52
N ILE A 10 17.50 10.29 -4.81
CA ILE A 10 16.13 9.87 -4.50
C ILE A 10 16.09 9.43 -3.04
N LEU A 11 15.36 10.17 -2.22
CA LEU A 11 15.15 9.84 -0.82
C LEU A 11 13.70 9.47 -0.56
N GLY A 12 13.48 8.40 0.19
CA GLY A 12 12.18 8.00 0.71
C GLY A 12 12.00 8.42 2.16
N ASN A 13 10.82 8.90 2.47
CA ASN A 13 10.38 9.20 3.82
C ASN A 13 9.71 7.96 4.42
N ILE A 14 10.31 7.37 5.44
CA ILE A 14 9.90 6.11 6.06
C ILE A 14 9.43 6.39 7.48
N SER A 15 8.17 6.08 7.76
CA SER A 15 7.57 6.24 9.08
C SER A 15 8.10 5.17 10.05
N SER A 16 8.05 3.91 9.64
CA SER A 16 8.53 2.79 10.44
C SER A 16 8.83 1.57 9.56
N ILE A 17 9.47 0.57 10.17
CA ILE A 17 9.80 -0.70 9.54
C ILE A 17 9.44 -1.83 10.51
N GLU A 18 8.79 -2.87 9.99
CA GLU A 18 8.58 -4.14 10.68
C GLU A 18 9.29 -5.25 9.91
N SER A 19 10.27 -5.88 10.52
CA SER A 19 11.16 -6.83 9.83
C SER A 19 10.58 -8.23 9.64
N MET A 20 9.52 -8.60 10.37
CA MET A 20 8.93 -9.95 10.36
C MET A 20 7.40 -9.89 10.48
N GLY A 21 6.74 -9.06 9.67
CA GLY A 21 5.28 -8.95 9.57
C GLY A 21 4.65 -10.25 9.08
N LEU A 22 3.52 -10.65 9.68
CA LEU A 22 2.79 -11.88 9.35
C LEU A 22 1.41 -11.63 8.75
N VAL A 23 0.97 -10.36 8.72
CA VAL A 23 -0.38 -9.98 8.29
C VAL A 23 -0.42 -9.07 7.05
N ASP A 24 0.76 -8.68 6.54
CA ASP A 24 0.91 -7.72 5.47
C ASP A 24 1.23 -8.39 4.12
N GLY A 25 0.66 -9.55 3.91
CA GLY A 25 0.83 -10.37 2.70
C GLY A 25 1.17 -11.82 3.02
N PRO A 26 1.47 -12.65 2.00
CA PRO A 26 1.78 -14.06 2.20
C PRO A 26 3.19 -14.25 2.79
N GLY A 27 3.32 -15.22 3.68
CA GLY A 27 4.58 -15.58 4.33
C GLY A 27 5.09 -14.50 5.30
N ILE A 28 6.39 -14.53 5.58
CA ILE A 28 7.04 -13.51 6.41
C ILE A 28 7.39 -12.31 5.52
N ARG A 29 7.00 -11.10 5.94
CA ARG A 29 7.20 -9.87 5.18
C ARG A 29 8.13 -8.91 5.92
N TYR A 30 9.03 -8.28 5.18
CA TYR A 30 9.67 -7.06 5.63
C TYR A 30 8.75 -5.90 5.23
N VAL A 31 8.08 -5.28 6.20
CA VAL A 31 7.09 -4.24 5.94
C VAL A 31 7.72 -2.86 6.08
N VAL A 32 7.59 -2.05 5.05
CA VAL A 32 8.08 -0.67 5.02
C VAL A 32 6.88 0.26 5.04
N PHE A 33 6.68 0.98 6.13
CA PHE A 33 5.62 1.97 6.26
C PHE A 33 6.12 3.33 5.80
N LEU A 34 5.66 3.77 4.63
CA LEU A 34 6.04 5.05 4.05
C LEU A 34 5.26 6.20 4.70
N GLN A 35 5.90 7.35 4.82
CA GLN A 35 5.32 8.58 5.36
C GLN A 35 4.52 9.32 4.28
N GLY A 36 3.40 9.94 4.67
CA GLY A 36 2.51 10.71 3.82
C GLY A 36 1.25 9.95 3.42
N CYS A 37 0.08 10.54 3.68
CA CYS A 37 -1.21 10.05 3.20
C CYS A 37 -2.17 11.22 3.00
N GLU A 38 -2.91 11.23 1.89
CA GLU A 38 -3.92 12.26 1.63
C GLU A 38 -5.33 11.87 2.09
N LEU A 39 -5.54 10.59 2.39
CA LEU A 39 -6.80 10.15 2.98
C LEU A 39 -6.88 10.57 4.46
N ARG A 40 -8.11 10.80 4.92
CA ARG A 40 -8.45 11.07 6.33
C ARG A 40 -9.49 10.05 6.79
N CYS A 41 -9.11 8.76 6.66
CA CYS A 41 -10.01 7.67 7.00
C CYS A 41 -10.46 7.76 8.46
N LEU A 42 -11.76 7.67 8.69
CA LEU A 42 -12.38 7.77 10.03
C LEU A 42 -11.84 6.76 11.05
N TYR A 43 -11.29 5.67 10.56
CA TYR A 43 -10.75 4.57 11.37
C TYR A 43 -9.25 4.31 11.08
N CYS A 44 -8.50 5.35 10.74
CA CYS A 44 -7.08 5.19 10.46
C CYS A 44 -6.32 4.69 11.70
N HIS A 45 -5.52 3.63 11.55
CA HIS A 45 -4.67 3.15 12.64
C HIS A 45 -3.33 3.87 12.73
N ASN A 46 -2.94 4.59 11.65
CA ASN A 46 -1.64 5.24 11.54
C ASN A 46 -1.77 6.74 11.18
N PRO A 47 -2.55 7.55 11.95
CA PRO A 47 -2.72 8.97 11.64
C PRO A 47 -1.39 9.74 11.70
N GLU A 48 -0.39 9.24 12.41
CA GLU A 48 0.97 9.77 12.42
C GLU A 48 1.65 9.76 11.05
N THR A 49 1.17 8.95 10.11
CA THR A 49 1.68 8.89 8.73
C THR A 49 1.04 9.91 7.79
N TRP A 50 0.05 10.68 8.22
CA TRP A 50 -0.66 11.62 7.34
C TRP A 50 0.21 12.76 6.86
N ASP A 51 0.98 13.35 7.76
CA ASP A 51 1.83 14.50 7.45
C ASP A 51 3.10 14.05 6.74
N LYS A 52 3.22 14.43 5.46
CA LYS A 52 4.40 14.10 4.63
C LYS A 52 5.68 14.81 5.08
N ASP A 53 5.54 15.92 5.81
CA ASP A 53 6.65 16.77 6.26
C ASP A 53 7.07 16.47 7.71
N LYS A 54 6.35 15.54 8.38
CA LYS A 54 6.72 15.08 9.72
C LYS A 54 8.10 14.45 9.71
N GLU A 55 8.87 14.71 10.75
CA GLU A 55 10.18 14.08 10.96
C GLU A 55 10.05 12.55 10.93
N CYS A 56 10.85 11.93 10.06
CA CYS A 56 10.84 10.50 9.81
C CYS A 56 12.23 10.03 9.34
N GLN A 57 12.41 8.71 9.23
CA GLN A 57 13.65 8.18 8.65
C GLN A 57 13.71 8.48 7.15
N ARG A 58 14.84 9.02 6.71
CA ARG A 58 15.09 9.25 5.27
C ARG A 58 16.18 8.28 4.80
N MET A 59 15.90 7.58 3.72
CA MET A 59 16.83 6.59 3.14
C MET A 59 16.80 6.68 1.62
N THR A 60 17.92 6.31 1.00
CA THR A 60 17.95 5.99 -0.42
C THR A 60 17.34 4.61 -0.66
N PRO A 61 16.92 4.28 -1.90
CA PRO A 61 16.45 2.94 -2.26
C PRO A 61 17.49 1.86 -1.95
N GLU A 62 18.77 2.14 -2.19
CA GLU A 62 19.89 1.22 -1.96
C GLU A 62 20.07 0.91 -0.48
N GLU A 63 20.02 1.92 0.37
CA GLU A 63 20.11 1.76 1.83
C GLU A 63 18.97 0.90 2.37
N LEU A 64 17.73 1.19 1.90
CA LEU A 64 16.55 0.42 2.32
C LEU A 64 16.66 -1.04 1.85
N VAL A 65 16.93 -1.26 0.57
CA VAL A 65 16.98 -2.63 0.01
C VAL A 65 18.14 -3.42 0.61
N LYS A 66 19.28 -2.80 0.92
CA LYS A 66 20.36 -3.45 1.69
C LYS A 66 19.88 -3.96 3.07
N LYS A 67 18.99 -3.23 3.75
CA LYS A 67 18.37 -3.71 4.99
C LYS A 67 17.42 -4.89 4.72
N ILE A 68 16.57 -4.82 3.69
CA ILE A 68 15.63 -5.87 3.32
C ILE A 68 16.35 -7.18 2.99
N VAL A 69 17.43 -7.12 2.22
CA VAL A 69 18.23 -8.30 1.80
C VAL A 69 18.75 -9.09 3.00
N ARG A 70 19.05 -8.45 4.12
CA ARG A 70 19.50 -9.14 5.36
C ARG A 70 18.47 -10.10 5.92
N PHE A 71 17.18 -9.92 5.57
CA PHE A 71 16.09 -10.78 6.01
C PHE A 71 15.65 -11.79 4.94
N LYS A 72 16.29 -11.83 3.78
CA LYS A 72 15.90 -12.67 2.64
C LYS A 72 15.78 -14.16 3.00
N SER A 73 16.64 -14.67 3.89
CA SER A 73 16.59 -16.06 4.35
C SER A 73 15.30 -16.42 5.12
N TYR A 74 14.63 -15.43 5.73
CA TYR A 74 13.38 -15.65 6.47
C TYR A 74 12.12 -15.62 5.58
N PHE A 75 12.21 -15.11 4.35
CA PHE A 75 11.06 -14.98 3.45
C PHE A 75 10.52 -16.33 2.95
N GLY A 76 11.35 -17.38 2.97
CA GLY A 76 10.94 -18.67 2.46
C GLY A 76 10.47 -18.61 1.00
N ARG A 77 9.42 -19.37 0.69
CA ARG A 77 8.89 -19.47 -0.69
C ARG A 77 7.87 -18.39 -1.05
N THR A 78 7.19 -17.82 -0.06
CA THR A 78 6.03 -16.94 -0.26
C THR A 78 6.22 -15.54 0.30
N GLY A 79 7.15 -15.36 1.24
CA GLY A 79 7.44 -14.07 1.87
C GLY A 79 8.22 -13.12 0.97
N GLY A 80 8.54 -11.94 1.50
CA GLY A 80 9.25 -10.90 0.75
C GLY A 80 9.14 -9.52 1.40
N VAL A 81 9.04 -8.47 0.61
CA VAL A 81 8.83 -7.11 1.09
C VAL A 81 7.41 -6.64 0.81
N THR A 82 6.84 -5.86 1.74
CA THR A 82 5.58 -5.13 1.55
C THR A 82 5.84 -3.64 1.76
N PHE A 83 5.50 -2.85 0.77
CA PHE A 83 5.46 -1.39 0.89
C PHE A 83 4.04 -0.97 1.26
N SER A 84 3.92 -0.35 2.42
CA SER A 84 2.67 0.06 3.08
C SER A 84 2.84 1.43 3.76
N GLY A 85 2.08 1.76 4.79
CA GLY A 85 2.26 2.93 5.65
C GLY A 85 1.11 3.92 5.60
N GLY A 86 1.40 5.16 5.18
CA GLY A 86 0.38 6.11 4.77
C GLY A 86 -0.19 5.69 3.42
N GLU A 87 0.39 6.21 2.33
CA GLU A 87 0.07 5.77 0.97
C GLU A 87 1.37 5.69 0.14
N PRO A 88 1.85 4.48 -0.17
CA PRO A 88 3.12 4.29 -0.89
C PRO A 88 3.17 4.97 -2.25
N LEU A 89 2.04 5.08 -2.92
CA LEU A 89 1.93 5.70 -4.25
C LEU A 89 2.14 7.22 -4.23
N LEU A 90 2.26 7.85 -3.05
CA LEU A 90 2.65 9.26 -2.93
C LEU A 90 4.17 9.47 -3.04
N GLN A 91 4.96 8.40 -2.99
CA GLN A 91 6.41 8.42 -3.18
C GLN A 91 6.82 7.58 -4.41
N PRO A 92 6.25 7.82 -5.62
CA PRO A 92 6.33 6.88 -6.75
C PRO A 92 7.75 6.66 -7.27
N LYS A 93 8.62 7.68 -7.25
CA LYS A 93 10.01 7.57 -7.70
C LYS A 93 10.81 6.66 -6.77
N PHE A 94 10.71 6.88 -5.46
CA PHE A 94 11.38 6.08 -4.46
C PHE A 94 10.89 4.62 -4.49
N LEU A 95 9.56 4.43 -4.49
CA LEU A 95 8.94 3.11 -4.56
C LEU A 95 9.40 2.34 -5.80
N LEU A 96 9.42 2.99 -6.97
CA LEU A 96 9.86 2.37 -8.23
C LEU A 96 11.30 1.87 -8.16
N GLU A 97 12.23 2.67 -7.64
CA GLU A 97 13.64 2.26 -7.51
C GLU A 97 13.79 1.12 -6.49
N CYS A 98 13.10 1.18 -5.37
CA CYS A 98 13.07 0.06 -4.41
C CYS A 98 12.57 -1.24 -5.06
N LEU A 99 11.47 -1.18 -5.83
CA LEU A 99 10.93 -2.34 -6.53
C LEU A 99 11.91 -2.92 -7.55
N LYS A 100 12.59 -2.07 -8.33
CA LYS A 100 13.64 -2.51 -9.28
C LYS A 100 14.76 -3.27 -8.55
N LEU A 101 15.26 -2.71 -7.47
CA LEU A 101 16.31 -3.33 -6.66
C LEU A 101 15.84 -4.64 -6.02
N CYS A 102 14.64 -4.69 -5.48
CA CYS A 102 14.06 -5.92 -4.93
C CYS A 102 13.94 -7.02 -5.99
N LYS A 103 13.52 -6.66 -7.21
CA LYS A 103 13.47 -7.63 -8.34
C LYS A 103 14.85 -8.14 -8.72
N LYS A 104 15.86 -7.26 -8.77
CA LYS A 104 17.25 -7.67 -9.01
C LYS A 104 17.75 -8.66 -7.98
N GLU A 105 17.34 -8.50 -6.72
CA GLU A 105 17.67 -9.40 -5.62
C GLU A 105 16.76 -10.66 -5.57
N GLY A 106 15.82 -10.82 -6.49
CA GLY A 106 14.88 -11.95 -6.50
C GLY A 106 13.94 -11.98 -5.28
N ILE A 107 13.59 -10.80 -4.74
CA ILE A 107 12.68 -10.65 -3.60
C ILE A 107 11.27 -10.42 -4.10
N ASN A 108 10.31 -11.21 -3.58
CA ASN A 108 8.88 -11.01 -3.86
C ASN A 108 8.41 -9.68 -3.26
N THR A 109 7.60 -8.95 -4.04
CA THR A 109 7.14 -7.59 -3.71
C THR A 109 5.63 -7.54 -3.57
N ALA A 110 5.15 -6.95 -2.48
CA ALA A 110 3.75 -6.60 -2.30
C ALA A 110 3.59 -5.09 -2.12
N LEU A 111 2.50 -4.57 -2.62
CA LEU A 111 2.09 -3.17 -2.46
C LEU A 111 0.77 -3.15 -1.71
N ASP A 112 0.78 -2.64 -0.47
CA ASP A 112 -0.39 -2.44 0.37
C ASP A 112 -0.81 -0.97 0.26
N THR A 113 -1.94 -0.71 -0.37
CA THR A 113 -2.31 0.63 -0.84
C THR A 113 -3.82 0.84 -0.87
N ALA A 114 -4.24 2.08 -0.66
CA ALA A 114 -5.61 2.52 -0.96
C ALA A 114 -5.78 2.98 -2.43
N GLY A 115 -4.74 2.89 -3.25
CA GLY A 115 -4.78 3.23 -4.67
C GLY A 115 -4.92 4.73 -4.96
N VAL A 116 -4.43 5.61 -4.09
CA VAL A 116 -4.68 7.06 -4.19
C VAL A 116 -3.43 7.90 -4.45
N GLY A 117 -2.50 7.41 -5.22
CA GLY A 117 -1.32 8.15 -5.63
C GLY A 117 -1.53 9.09 -6.82
N PHE A 118 -0.42 9.56 -7.37
CA PHE A 118 -0.38 10.42 -8.56
C PHE A 118 0.38 9.76 -9.70
N GLY A 119 -0.08 9.94 -10.92
CA GLY A 119 0.67 9.64 -12.14
C GLY A 119 0.36 8.29 -12.78
N ASP A 120 1.36 7.76 -13.44
CA ASP A 120 1.35 6.50 -14.16
C ASP A 120 1.86 5.37 -13.25
N TYR A 121 1.02 4.36 -13.05
CA TYR A 121 1.34 3.24 -12.16
C TYR A 121 1.95 2.03 -12.89
N ASP A 122 2.00 2.04 -14.22
CA ASP A 122 2.38 0.86 -15.01
C ASP A 122 3.73 0.29 -14.58
N LYS A 123 4.76 1.14 -14.46
CA LYS A 123 6.09 0.69 -14.06
C LYS A 123 6.13 0.10 -12.65
N ILE A 124 5.36 0.68 -11.72
CA ILE A 124 5.24 0.19 -10.35
C ILE A 124 4.52 -1.16 -10.35
N LEU A 125 3.35 -1.23 -11.01
CA LEU A 125 2.54 -2.43 -11.08
C LEU A 125 3.28 -3.59 -11.77
N LEU A 126 4.02 -3.35 -12.85
CA LEU A 126 4.81 -4.38 -13.53
C LEU A 126 5.87 -5.03 -12.62
N LEU A 127 6.41 -4.27 -11.66
CA LEU A 127 7.39 -4.74 -10.69
C LEU A 127 6.78 -5.23 -9.36
N THR A 128 5.45 -5.16 -9.22
CA THR A 128 4.72 -5.63 -8.03
C THR A 128 4.17 -7.02 -8.28
N ASP A 129 4.44 -7.98 -7.39
CA ASP A 129 3.92 -9.36 -7.52
C ASP A 129 2.50 -9.49 -7.00
N LEU A 130 2.16 -8.76 -5.93
CA LEU A 130 0.86 -8.76 -5.27
C LEU A 130 0.44 -7.34 -4.92
N VAL A 131 -0.78 -6.97 -5.23
CA VAL A 131 -1.41 -5.74 -4.72
C VAL A 131 -2.39 -6.12 -3.63
N ILE A 132 -2.16 -5.61 -2.43
CA ILE A 132 -3.10 -5.65 -1.30
C ILE A 132 -3.87 -4.33 -1.36
N LEU A 133 -5.10 -4.39 -1.83
CA LEU A 133 -5.89 -3.21 -2.13
C LEU A 133 -6.95 -2.98 -1.06
N ASP A 134 -6.81 -1.87 -0.36
CA ASP A 134 -7.76 -1.40 0.65
C ASP A 134 -9.04 -0.84 -0.01
N LEU A 135 -10.10 -1.63 -0.03
CA LEU A 135 -11.41 -1.18 -0.44
C LEU A 135 -12.07 -0.41 0.71
N LYS A 136 -12.01 0.92 0.69
CA LYS A 136 -12.56 1.75 1.78
C LYS A 136 -14.09 1.78 1.76
N ALA A 137 -14.68 1.84 0.57
CA ALA A 137 -16.11 1.67 0.31
C ALA A 137 -16.35 1.31 -1.15
N VAL A 138 -17.57 0.85 -1.48
CA VAL A 138 -17.98 0.50 -2.84
C VAL A 138 -18.65 1.68 -3.55
N SER A 139 -19.40 2.52 -2.80
CA SER A 139 -20.04 3.70 -3.35
C SER A 139 -19.18 4.97 -3.26
N GLU A 140 -19.38 5.91 -4.18
CA GLU A 140 -18.69 7.21 -4.18
C GLU A 140 -19.00 8.02 -2.91
N GLU A 141 -20.26 7.98 -2.47
CA GLU A 141 -20.73 8.70 -1.27
C GLU A 141 -20.05 8.17 0.00
N ASP A 142 -20.12 6.85 0.21
CA ASP A 142 -19.50 6.22 1.39
C ASP A 142 -17.98 6.36 1.36
N TYR A 143 -17.37 6.24 0.18
CA TYR A 143 -15.93 6.43 0.03
C TYR A 143 -15.51 7.83 0.47
N LYS A 144 -16.22 8.87 0.00
CA LYS A 144 -15.95 10.26 0.40
C LYS A 144 -16.21 10.49 1.89
N LYS A 145 -17.28 9.93 2.43
CA LYS A 145 -17.61 10.00 3.86
C LYS A 145 -16.54 9.37 4.73
N ILE A 146 -16.02 8.20 4.33
CA ILE A 146 -15.04 7.46 5.11
C ILE A 146 -13.63 8.06 4.96
N THR A 147 -13.24 8.50 3.77
CA THR A 147 -11.85 8.86 3.45
C THR A 147 -11.60 10.37 3.35
N GLY A 148 -12.65 11.17 3.26
CA GLY A 148 -12.56 12.61 2.98
C GLY A 148 -12.19 12.96 1.53
N GLN A 149 -12.04 11.98 0.64
CA GLN A 149 -11.56 12.16 -0.73
C GLN A 149 -12.51 11.53 -1.77
N PRO A 150 -12.54 12.03 -3.02
CA PRO A 150 -13.29 11.40 -4.10
C PRO A 150 -12.64 10.08 -4.53
N MET A 151 -13.46 9.13 -4.99
CA MET A 151 -13.04 7.77 -5.35
C MET A 151 -12.30 7.66 -6.69
N ILE A 152 -12.20 8.74 -7.45
CA ILE A 152 -11.70 8.74 -8.82
C ILE A 152 -10.28 8.15 -8.97
N ARG A 153 -9.37 8.44 -8.02
CA ARG A 153 -8.00 7.91 -8.06
C ARG A 153 -7.96 6.41 -7.78
N PHE A 154 -8.74 5.96 -6.79
CA PHE A 154 -8.92 4.53 -6.53
C PHE A 154 -9.44 3.77 -7.77
N LYS A 155 -10.49 4.29 -8.41
CA LYS A 155 -11.05 3.69 -9.64
C LYS A 155 -10.03 3.59 -10.76
N LYS A 156 -9.22 4.65 -10.95
CA LYS A 156 -8.13 4.64 -11.93
C LYS A 156 -7.09 3.57 -11.62
N PHE A 157 -6.61 3.51 -10.38
CA PHE A 157 -5.62 2.53 -9.94
C PHE A 157 -6.14 1.09 -10.12
N LEU A 158 -7.39 0.83 -9.71
CA LEU A 158 -8.03 -0.47 -9.89
C LEU A 158 -8.14 -0.84 -11.37
N ALA A 159 -8.52 0.10 -12.24
CA ALA A 159 -8.58 -0.12 -13.69
C ALA A 159 -7.19 -0.51 -14.25
N ASP A 160 -6.12 0.15 -13.81
CA ASP A 160 -4.75 -0.19 -14.19
C ASP A 160 -4.34 -1.59 -13.68
N CYS A 161 -4.71 -1.96 -12.44
CA CYS A 161 -4.52 -3.31 -11.92
C CYS A 161 -5.23 -4.36 -12.77
N GLN A 162 -6.49 -4.10 -13.17
CA GLN A 162 -7.27 -5.01 -14.01
C GLN A 162 -6.69 -5.12 -15.43
N ARG A 163 -6.28 -4.00 -16.04
CA ARG A 163 -5.65 -3.94 -17.37
C ARG A 163 -4.33 -4.73 -17.40
N LEU A 164 -3.52 -4.61 -16.36
CA LEU A 164 -2.23 -5.31 -16.21
C LEU A 164 -2.36 -6.71 -15.60
N ASN A 165 -3.59 -7.18 -15.38
CA ASN A 165 -3.88 -8.51 -14.85
C ASN A 165 -3.16 -8.80 -13.51
N LYS A 166 -3.13 -7.82 -12.60
CA LYS A 166 -2.41 -7.94 -11.32
C LYS A 166 -3.16 -8.84 -10.34
N LYS A 167 -2.41 -9.63 -9.59
CA LYS A 167 -2.92 -10.40 -8.46
C LYS A 167 -3.38 -9.44 -7.37
N LEU A 168 -4.60 -9.63 -6.89
CA LEU A 168 -5.23 -8.75 -5.91
C LEU A 168 -5.60 -9.53 -4.64
N TRP A 169 -5.25 -8.96 -3.49
CA TRP A 169 -5.92 -9.20 -2.22
C TRP A 169 -6.77 -7.98 -1.91
N ILE A 170 -8.07 -8.15 -1.81
CA ILE A 170 -8.98 -7.05 -1.45
C ILE A 170 -9.17 -7.08 0.05
N ARG A 171 -8.91 -5.95 0.71
CA ARG A 171 -9.15 -5.76 2.14
C ARG A 171 -10.22 -4.74 2.38
N GLN A 172 -11.08 -4.99 3.38
CA GLN A 172 -11.94 -3.96 3.94
C GLN A 172 -11.98 -4.08 5.45
N VAL A 173 -11.79 -2.95 6.13
CA VAL A 173 -12.02 -2.86 7.57
C VAL A 173 -13.53 -2.74 7.82
N ILE A 174 -14.07 -3.64 8.64
CA ILE A 174 -15.47 -3.63 9.05
C ILE A 174 -15.58 -2.87 10.37
N VAL A 175 -16.26 -1.74 10.32
CA VAL A 175 -16.39 -0.80 11.43
C VAL A 175 -17.82 -0.80 11.94
N PRO A 176 -18.05 -1.13 13.23
CA PRO A 176 -19.37 -1.13 13.82
C PRO A 176 -20.12 0.20 13.64
N GLY A 177 -21.36 0.11 13.18
CA GLY A 177 -22.23 1.27 12.93
C GLY A 177 -21.91 2.07 11.67
N ILE A 178 -20.89 1.67 10.89
CA ILE A 178 -20.53 2.34 9.62
C ILE A 178 -20.79 1.42 8.43
N ASN A 179 -20.19 0.24 8.41
CA ASN A 179 -20.23 -0.68 7.27
C ASN A 179 -20.40 -2.16 7.68
N ASP A 180 -20.82 -2.45 8.90
CA ASP A 180 -20.99 -3.79 9.48
C ASP A 180 -22.39 -4.40 9.23
N ASN A 181 -23.05 -4.00 8.14
CA ASN A 181 -24.39 -4.47 7.78
C ASN A 181 -24.36 -5.39 6.56
N GLU A 182 -25.41 -6.23 6.43
CA GLU A 182 -25.54 -7.20 5.35
C GLU A 182 -25.55 -6.57 3.95
N GLU A 183 -26.13 -5.36 3.83
CA GLU A 183 -26.17 -4.64 2.55
C GLU A 183 -24.75 -4.29 2.08
N ASN A 184 -23.88 -3.82 2.96
CA ASN A 184 -22.46 -3.56 2.62
C ASN A 184 -21.73 -4.84 2.20
N ILE A 185 -21.93 -5.94 2.93
CA ILE A 185 -21.32 -7.25 2.59
C ILE A 185 -21.77 -7.70 1.20
N LYS A 186 -23.06 -7.54 0.88
CA LYS A 186 -23.58 -7.84 -0.46
C LYS A 186 -22.93 -6.96 -1.53
N LYS A 187 -22.85 -5.63 -1.29
CA LYS A 187 -22.18 -4.69 -2.21
C LYS A 187 -20.71 -5.07 -2.45
N ILE A 188 -19.97 -5.46 -1.40
CA ILE A 188 -18.58 -5.93 -1.53
C ILE A 188 -18.53 -7.18 -2.40
N LYS A 189 -19.37 -8.17 -2.13
CA LYS A 189 -19.44 -9.40 -2.92
C LYS A 189 -19.71 -9.11 -4.39
N ASP A 190 -20.71 -8.30 -4.69
CA ASP A 190 -21.09 -7.93 -6.06
C ASP A 190 -19.96 -7.16 -6.75
N PHE A 191 -19.31 -6.24 -6.06
CA PHE A 191 -18.15 -5.51 -6.57
C PHE A 191 -16.97 -6.44 -6.90
N VAL A 192 -16.58 -7.30 -5.95
CA VAL A 192 -15.42 -8.20 -6.11
C VAL A 192 -15.68 -9.25 -7.20
N SER A 193 -16.93 -9.70 -7.37
CA SER A 193 -17.29 -10.67 -8.41
C SER A 193 -17.04 -10.18 -9.84
N GLN A 194 -16.95 -8.86 -10.05
CA GLN A 194 -16.66 -8.23 -11.33
C GLN A 194 -15.15 -8.09 -11.60
N LEU A 195 -14.32 -8.32 -10.60
CA LEU A 195 -12.87 -8.19 -10.71
C LEU A 195 -12.23 -9.50 -11.17
N ARG A 196 -11.16 -9.37 -11.95
CA ARG A 196 -10.30 -10.49 -12.34
C ARG A 196 -9.12 -10.59 -11.37
N ASN A 197 -8.56 -11.81 -11.23
CA ASN A 197 -7.35 -12.09 -10.46
C ASN A 197 -7.41 -11.70 -8.97
N VAL A 198 -8.58 -11.74 -8.37
CA VAL A 198 -8.71 -11.64 -6.92
C VAL A 198 -8.35 -12.99 -6.33
N GLU A 199 -7.21 -13.08 -5.63
CA GLU A 199 -6.76 -14.30 -4.96
C GLU A 199 -7.33 -14.42 -3.54
N LYS A 200 -7.67 -13.29 -2.90
CA LYS A 200 -8.19 -13.28 -1.52
C LYS A 200 -9.05 -12.05 -1.26
N VAL A 201 -10.06 -12.22 -0.44
CA VAL A 201 -10.83 -11.14 0.17
C VAL A 201 -10.72 -11.25 1.69
N GLU A 202 -10.30 -10.18 2.35
CA GLU A 202 -10.16 -10.12 3.80
C GLU A 202 -11.08 -9.05 4.37
N LEU A 203 -12.01 -9.46 5.22
CA LEU A 203 -12.80 -8.54 6.03
C LEU A 203 -12.14 -8.45 7.40
N LEU A 204 -11.59 -7.29 7.74
CA LEU A 204 -10.83 -7.07 8.95
C LEU A 204 -11.72 -6.40 10.01
N PRO A 205 -11.91 -7.00 11.19
CA PRO A 205 -12.64 -6.32 12.24
C PRO A 205 -11.87 -5.08 12.71
N TYR A 206 -12.59 -3.96 12.84
CA TYR A 206 -12.01 -2.74 13.41
C TYR A 206 -11.50 -2.99 14.82
N LYS A 207 -10.30 -2.48 15.10
CA LYS A 207 -9.70 -2.49 16.44
C LYS A 207 -9.42 -1.06 16.89
N THR A 208 -9.67 -0.77 18.17
CA THR A 208 -9.47 0.55 18.76
C THR A 208 -8.02 0.92 19.06
N ILE A 209 -7.07 0.13 18.56
CA ILE A 209 -5.62 0.31 18.84
C ILE A 209 -5.11 1.69 18.42
N GLY A 210 -5.69 2.31 17.39
CA GLY A 210 -5.27 3.63 16.89
C GLY A 210 -5.96 4.83 17.57
N VAL A 211 -6.99 4.62 18.40
CA VAL A 211 -7.81 5.72 18.94
C VAL A 211 -7.02 6.71 19.80
N HIS A 212 -6.01 6.24 20.52
CA HIS A 212 -5.15 7.10 21.34
C HIS A 212 -4.18 8.00 20.55
N LYS A 213 -4.15 7.86 19.23
CA LYS A 213 -3.26 8.64 18.33
C LYS A 213 -3.93 9.88 17.74
N TYR A 214 -5.23 10.11 18.04
CA TYR A 214 -6.03 11.26 17.60
C TYR A 214 -6.03 12.40 18.60
#